data_512f97f674bd008b7ccc4a83b0ec36fa
#
_entry.id   512f97f674bd008b7ccc4a83b0ec36fa
#
_cell.length_a   1.000
_cell.length_b   1.000
_cell.length_c   1.000
_cell.angle_alpha   90.00
_cell.angle_beta   90.00
_cell.angle_gamma   90.00
#
_symmetry.space_group_name_H-M   'P 1'
#
loop_
_entity.id
_entity.type
_entity.pdbx_description
1 polymer ?
#
loop_
_entity_poly.entity_id
_entity_poly.type
_entity_poly.pdbx_seq_one_letter_code
_entity_poly.pdbx_strand_id
1 'polypeptide(L)'
;MKRTERHHLKENELEKFARMAREAVETRRRETMAAVAVLAVIGVAAIGYWAWHERVQARAHALLASAVAVQETRVGPPAAPGLSGGTPSPSFATERERSLAALAKYKAAADGYPTTDAGIFARYMEATTSMALGNAADAAREYQQVIDRAGSGIYGQMARLGLAEAQARAGQYDQAINAFKDLAQRKDGPLPIDGILMQLGRTYRDAGKRDDAQQTFNRLVEEYPQSPFAGDAKRELDSLKKA
;
A
#
# COMPACT_ATOMS: atom_id res chain seq x y z
N MET A 1 0.16 41.93 -41.25
CA MET A 1 -0.78 42.30 -40.18
C MET A 1 0.01 42.71 -38.94
N LYS A 2 -0.07 43.97 -38.55
CA LYS A 2 0.72 44.59 -37.50
C LYS A 2 0.23 44.13 -36.13
N ARG A 3 1.14 43.92 -35.18
CA ARG A 3 0.90 43.42 -33.80
C ARG A 3 -0.18 44.23 -33.03
N THR A 4 -0.36 45.48 -33.38
CA THR A 4 -1.37 46.41 -32.86
C THR A 4 -2.81 46.06 -33.28
N GLU A 5 -3.07 45.53 -34.47
CA GLU A 5 -4.42 45.14 -34.91
C GLU A 5 -4.97 43.92 -34.17
N ARG A 6 -4.10 43.02 -33.74
CA ARG A 6 -4.53 41.83 -32.93
C ARG A 6 -4.89 42.22 -31.50
N HIS A 7 -4.33 43.29 -30.96
CA HIS A 7 -4.71 43.78 -29.63
C HIS A 7 -6.10 44.41 -29.63
N HIS A 8 -6.39 45.27 -30.65
CA HIS A 8 -7.71 45.90 -30.79
C HIS A 8 -8.85 44.93 -31.08
N LEU A 9 -8.59 43.81 -31.78
CA LEU A 9 -9.58 42.78 -32.03
C LEU A 9 -9.94 41.99 -30.74
N LYS A 10 -8.94 41.73 -29.88
CA LYS A 10 -9.17 41.07 -28.60
C LYS A 10 -9.86 41.95 -27.56
N GLU A 11 -9.56 43.25 -27.54
CA GLU A 11 -10.25 44.23 -26.67
C GLU A 11 -11.72 44.40 -27.06
N ASN A 12 -12.04 44.44 -28.35
CA ASN A 12 -13.43 44.50 -28.83
C ASN A 12 -14.23 43.24 -28.56
N GLU A 13 -13.61 42.05 -28.56
CA GLU A 13 -14.28 40.80 -28.20
C GLU A 13 -14.55 40.71 -26.69
N LEU A 14 -13.60 41.12 -25.88
CA LEU A 14 -13.77 41.16 -24.41
C LEU A 14 -14.86 42.16 -24.00
N GLU A 15 -14.91 43.34 -24.65
CA GLU A 15 -15.99 44.32 -24.44
C GLU A 15 -17.35 43.80 -24.88
N LYS A 16 -17.44 43.07 -26.00
CA LYS A 16 -18.68 42.45 -26.47
C LYS A 16 -19.13 41.36 -25.48
N PHE A 17 -18.22 40.53 -25.00
CA PHE A 17 -18.53 39.55 -23.96
C PHE A 17 -18.98 40.19 -22.65
N ALA A 18 -18.33 41.26 -22.22
CA ALA A 18 -18.70 42.01 -21.02
C ALA A 18 -20.08 42.67 -21.14
N ARG A 19 -20.42 43.23 -22.34
CA ARG A 19 -21.78 43.76 -22.58
C ARG A 19 -22.84 42.68 -22.62
N MET A 20 -22.61 41.56 -23.33
CA MET A 20 -23.53 40.44 -23.36
C MET A 20 -23.75 39.83 -21.98
N ALA A 21 -22.69 39.72 -21.19
CA ALA A 21 -22.79 39.27 -19.79
C ALA A 21 -23.61 40.24 -18.93
N ARG A 22 -23.42 41.54 -19.11
CA ARG A 22 -24.18 42.59 -18.42
C ARG A 22 -25.68 42.59 -18.80
N GLU A 23 -25.99 42.48 -20.07
CA GLU A 23 -27.40 42.40 -20.57
C GLU A 23 -28.08 41.09 -20.09
N ALA A 24 -27.35 39.96 -20.08
CA ALA A 24 -27.88 38.71 -19.56
C ALA A 24 -28.15 38.77 -18.04
N VAL A 25 -27.28 39.45 -17.28
CA VAL A 25 -27.45 39.67 -15.84
C VAL A 25 -28.63 40.61 -15.55
N GLU A 26 -28.85 41.66 -16.36
CA GLU A 26 -29.93 42.62 -16.16
C GLU A 26 -31.28 42.03 -16.54
N THR A 27 -31.37 41.26 -17.66
CA THR A 27 -32.63 40.71 -18.20
C THR A 27 -33.10 39.51 -17.37
N ARG A 28 -32.20 38.70 -16.74
CA ARG A 28 -32.51 37.51 -15.97
C ARG A 28 -31.93 37.54 -14.55
N ARG A 29 -32.01 38.71 -13.91
CA ARG A 29 -31.33 38.96 -12.61
C ARG A 29 -31.63 37.90 -11.55
N ARG A 30 -32.88 37.35 -11.50
CA ARG A 30 -33.22 36.30 -10.53
C ARG A 30 -32.56 34.95 -10.86
N GLU A 31 -32.51 34.57 -12.11
CA GLU A 31 -31.89 33.31 -12.55
C GLU A 31 -30.35 33.35 -12.39
N THR A 32 -29.73 34.49 -12.74
CA THR A 32 -28.30 34.70 -12.57
C THR A 32 -27.89 34.75 -11.11
N MET A 33 -28.67 35.41 -10.23
CA MET A 33 -28.42 35.39 -8.79
C MET A 33 -28.59 34.00 -8.21
N ALA A 34 -29.58 33.22 -8.67
CA ALA A 34 -29.76 31.83 -8.26
C ALA A 34 -28.56 30.94 -8.69
N ALA A 35 -28.09 31.11 -9.93
CA ALA A 35 -26.92 30.39 -10.43
C ALA A 35 -25.64 30.73 -9.64
N VAL A 36 -25.41 32.01 -9.35
CA VAL A 36 -24.28 32.46 -8.53
C VAL A 36 -24.38 31.91 -7.10
N ALA A 37 -25.57 31.90 -6.50
CA ALA A 37 -25.78 31.32 -5.19
C ALA A 37 -25.48 29.82 -5.15
N VAL A 38 -25.93 29.08 -6.18
CA VAL A 38 -25.63 27.63 -6.31
C VAL A 38 -24.12 27.40 -6.45
N LEU A 39 -23.44 28.17 -7.29
CA LEU A 39 -21.98 28.08 -7.45
C LEU A 39 -21.24 28.42 -6.15
N ALA A 40 -21.71 29.41 -5.41
CA ALA A 40 -21.14 29.76 -4.11
C ALA A 40 -21.32 28.60 -3.09
N VAL A 41 -22.48 27.98 -3.04
CA VAL A 41 -22.73 26.81 -2.17
C VAL A 41 -21.83 25.63 -2.57
N ILE A 42 -21.68 25.35 -3.87
CA ILE A 42 -20.79 24.31 -4.36
C ILE A 42 -19.34 24.63 -3.98
N GLY A 43 -18.90 25.89 -4.13
CA GLY A 43 -17.58 26.34 -3.75
C GLY A 43 -17.28 26.16 -2.25
N VAL A 44 -18.23 26.56 -1.39
CA VAL A 44 -18.11 26.37 0.06
C VAL A 44 -18.07 24.90 0.43
N ALA A 45 -18.93 24.08 -0.20
CA ALA A 45 -18.93 22.63 0.01
C ALA A 45 -17.62 21.97 -0.42
N ALA A 46 -17.07 22.38 -1.57
CA ALA A 46 -15.79 21.88 -2.08
C ALA A 46 -14.61 22.26 -1.14
N ILE A 47 -14.56 23.50 -0.67
CA ILE A 47 -13.54 23.95 0.29
C ILE A 47 -13.68 23.21 1.62
N GLY A 48 -14.90 23.05 2.12
CA GLY A 48 -15.18 22.31 3.35
C GLY A 48 -14.77 20.83 3.24
N TYR A 49 -15.11 20.20 2.11
CA TYR A 49 -14.71 18.82 1.81
C TYR A 49 -13.18 18.69 1.72
N TRP A 50 -12.51 19.60 1.03
CA TRP A 50 -11.04 19.59 0.91
C TRP A 50 -10.35 19.75 2.28
N ALA A 51 -10.79 20.72 3.09
CA ALA A 51 -10.24 20.94 4.41
C ALA A 51 -10.49 19.76 5.37
N TRP A 52 -11.66 19.10 5.25
CA TRP A 52 -11.95 17.90 6.00
C TRP A 52 -11.06 16.73 5.55
N HIS A 53 -10.91 16.54 4.24
CA HIS A 53 -10.06 15.47 3.67
C HIS A 53 -8.61 15.60 4.11
N GLU A 54 -8.05 16.82 4.06
CA GLU A 54 -6.69 17.11 4.54
C GLU A 54 -6.50 16.74 6.03
N ARG A 55 -7.48 17.08 6.86
CA ARG A 55 -7.43 16.73 8.30
C ARG A 55 -7.50 15.23 8.53
N VAL A 56 -8.29 14.51 7.74
CA VAL A 56 -8.39 13.05 7.80
C VAL A 56 -7.06 12.41 7.43
N GLN A 57 -6.46 12.84 6.32
CA GLN A 57 -5.14 12.37 5.88
C GLN A 57 -4.05 12.65 6.92
N ALA A 58 -3.99 13.88 7.46
CA ALA A 58 -3.00 14.25 8.47
C ALA A 58 -3.09 13.37 9.73
N ARG A 59 -4.32 13.07 10.20
CA ARG A 59 -4.52 12.19 11.36
C ARG A 59 -4.15 10.74 11.06
N ALA A 60 -4.46 10.24 9.87
CA ALA A 60 -4.08 8.90 9.42
C ALA A 60 -2.55 8.75 9.40
N HIS A 61 -1.85 9.72 8.82
CA HIS A 61 -0.38 9.76 8.82
C HIS A 61 0.22 9.85 10.22
N ALA A 62 -0.36 10.63 11.13
CA ALA A 62 0.13 10.73 12.51
C ALA A 62 0.02 9.38 13.26
N LEU A 63 -1.09 8.66 13.09
CA LEU A 63 -1.24 7.31 13.69
C LEU A 63 -0.26 6.31 13.07
N LEU A 64 -0.12 6.32 11.74
CA LEU A 64 0.85 5.47 11.05
C LEU A 64 2.28 5.76 11.54
N ALA A 65 2.68 7.03 11.61
CA ALA A 65 4.00 7.44 12.10
C ALA A 65 4.24 6.94 13.54
N SER A 66 3.21 6.99 14.40
CA SER A 66 3.31 6.46 15.76
C SER A 66 3.52 4.95 15.80
N ALA A 67 2.95 4.20 14.83
CA ALA A 67 3.14 2.76 14.71
C ALA A 67 4.54 2.41 14.22
N VAL A 68 5.03 3.12 13.20
CA VAL A 68 6.40 2.98 12.67
C VAL A 68 7.43 3.30 13.76
N ALA A 69 7.24 4.38 14.52
CA ALA A 69 8.13 4.74 15.63
C ALA A 69 8.25 3.63 16.69
N VAL A 70 7.14 2.93 16.99
CA VAL A 70 7.16 1.77 17.89
C VAL A 70 7.94 0.62 17.25
N GLN A 71 7.75 0.35 15.97
CA GLN A 71 8.46 -0.72 15.27
C GLN A 71 9.98 -0.47 15.17
N GLU A 72 10.40 0.79 15.07
CA GLU A 72 11.81 1.19 15.03
C GLU A 72 12.45 1.32 16.42
N THR A 73 11.66 1.21 17.48
CA THR A 73 12.16 1.28 18.84
C THR A 73 13.14 0.16 19.12
N ARG A 74 14.23 0.48 19.81
CA ARG A 74 15.29 -0.46 20.16
C ARG A 74 14.75 -1.63 21.00
N VAL A 75 15.27 -2.82 20.72
CA VAL A 75 15.08 -4.02 21.56
C VAL A 75 16.35 -4.25 22.37
N GLY A 76 16.21 -4.48 23.66
CA GLY A 76 17.32 -4.73 24.58
C GLY A 76 17.11 -4.03 25.92
N PRO A 77 18.05 -4.22 26.86
CA PRO A 77 17.96 -3.58 28.17
C PRO A 77 17.94 -2.04 28.03
N PRO A 78 17.25 -1.34 28.93
CA PRO A 78 17.28 0.12 28.97
C PRO A 78 18.71 0.62 29.01
N ALA A 79 19.00 1.71 28.30
CA ALA A 79 20.31 2.35 28.38
C ALA A 79 20.62 2.73 29.82
N ALA A 80 21.80 2.33 30.32
CA ALA A 80 22.21 2.65 31.68
C ALA A 80 22.19 4.19 31.89
N PRO A 81 21.59 4.68 32.98
CA PRO A 81 21.60 6.09 33.29
C PRO A 81 23.07 6.52 33.54
N GLY A 82 23.59 7.41 32.72
CA GLY A 82 24.90 8.03 33.00
C GLY A 82 25.88 8.19 31.84
N LEU A 83 25.68 7.54 30.67
CA LEU A 83 26.62 7.67 29.55
C LEU A 83 26.21 8.65 28.45
N SER A 84 25.02 9.15 28.50
CA SER A 84 24.53 10.23 27.60
C SER A 84 23.52 11.01 28.37
N GLY A 85 23.78 12.25 28.71
CA GLY A 85 22.93 13.16 29.53
C GLY A 85 21.51 13.42 28.99
N GLY A 86 20.86 12.40 28.40
CA GLY A 86 19.52 12.40 27.85
C GLY A 86 18.55 11.50 28.61
N THR A 87 17.27 11.74 28.47
CA THR A 87 16.20 10.86 28.96
C THR A 87 16.37 9.46 28.37
N PRO A 88 16.14 8.39 29.19
CA PRO A 88 16.24 7.02 28.69
C PRO A 88 15.36 6.85 27.46
N SER A 89 15.96 6.45 26.32
CA SER A 89 15.18 6.14 25.13
C SER A 89 14.31 4.90 25.41
N PRO A 90 13.03 4.92 25.02
CA PRO A 90 12.16 3.77 25.20
C PRO A 90 12.77 2.53 24.52
N SER A 91 12.68 1.38 25.18
CA SER A 91 13.12 0.11 24.64
C SER A 91 12.14 -1.00 25.02
N PHE A 92 12.09 -2.05 24.19
CA PHE A 92 11.32 -3.26 24.48
C PHE A 92 12.27 -4.37 24.94
N ALA A 93 11.83 -5.20 25.87
CA ALA A 93 12.65 -6.30 26.35
C ALA A 93 12.88 -7.35 25.25
N THR A 94 11.87 -7.58 24.42
CA THR A 94 11.90 -8.59 23.36
C THR A 94 11.35 -8.05 22.03
N GLU A 95 11.78 -8.66 20.93
CA GLU A 95 11.24 -8.44 19.58
C GLU A 95 9.73 -8.67 19.51
N ARG A 96 9.26 -9.72 20.22
CA ARG A 96 7.84 -10.07 20.28
C ARG A 96 7.00 -8.98 20.94
N GLU A 97 7.48 -8.41 22.05
CA GLU A 97 6.79 -7.31 22.73
C GLU A 97 6.70 -6.07 21.83
N ARG A 98 7.79 -5.73 21.16
CA ARG A 98 7.81 -4.63 20.19
C ARG A 98 6.82 -4.88 19.07
N SER A 99 6.81 -6.07 18.48
CA SER A 99 5.89 -6.45 17.40
C SER A 99 4.44 -6.41 17.84
N LEU A 100 4.11 -6.84 19.05
CA LEU A 100 2.75 -6.75 19.60
C LEU A 100 2.30 -5.29 19.81
N ALA A 101 3.20 -4.45 20.31
CA ALA A 101 2.93 -3.02 20.49
C ALA A 101 2.74 -2.31 19.13
N ALA A 102 3.58 -2.62 18.14
CA ALA A 102 3.46 -2.10 16.79
C ALA A 102 2.15 -2.57 16.12
N LEU A 103 1.80 -3.86 16.26
CA LEU A 103 0.56 -4.44 15.74
C LEU A 103 -0.68 -3.67 16.23
N ALA A 104 -0.75 -3.38 17.52
CA ALA A 104 -1.87 -2.61 18.09
C ALA A 104 -1.99 -1.21 17.50
N LYS A 105 -0.85 -0.55 17.21
CA LYS A 105 -0.80 0.77 16.60
C LYS A 105 -1.17 0.75 15.12
N TYR A 106 -0.66 -0.22 14.35
CA TYR A 106 -1.05 -0.41 12.96
C TYR A 106 -2.54 -0.68 12.83
N LYS A 107 -3.07 -1.57 13.67
CA LYS A 107 -4.51 -1.83 13.73
C LYS A 107 -5.33 -0.57 13.99
N ALA A 108 -4.95 0.25 14.95
CA ALA A 108 -5.64 1.49 15.27
C ALA A 108 -5.65 2.49 14.09
N ALA A 109 -4.52 2.59 13.36
CA ALA A 109 -4.42 3.44 12.16
C ALA A 109 -5.30 2.89 11.02
N ALA A 110 -5.26 1.58 10.78
CA ALA A 110 -6.02 0.90 9.74
C ALA A 110 -7.53 0.96 9.97
N ASP A 111 -7.99 0.73 11.19
CA ASP A 111 -9.41 0.74 11.54
C ASP A 111 -9.98 2.18 11.58
N GLY A 112 -9.18 3.14 12.05
CA GLY A 112 -9.60 4.54 12.13
C GLY A 112 -9.70 5.22 10.77
N TYR A 113 -8.86 4.83 9.80
CA TYR A 113 -8.75 5.48 8.49
C TYR A 113 -8.65 4.50 7.32
N PRO A 114 -9.59 3.57 7.18
CA PRO A 114 -9.47 2.40 6.30
C PRO A 114 -9.40 2.72 4.80
N THR A 115 -9.80 3.91 4.38
CA THR A 115 -9.86 4.33 2.97
C THR A 115 -8.74 5.29 2.58
N THR A 116 -7.90 5.71 3.53
CA THR A 116 -6.73 6.55 3.25
C THR A 116 -5.53 5.70 2.87
N ASP A 117 -4.59 6.26 2.11
CA ASP A 117 -3.35 5.56 1.75
C ASP A 117 -2.57 5.11 3.00
N ALA A 118 -2.51 5.98 4.03
CA ALA A 118 -1.88 5.65 5.31
C ALA A 118 -2.59 4.51 6.04
N GLY A 119 -3.92 4.45 6.00
CA GLY A 119 -4.70 3.37 6.60
C GLY A 119 -4.59 2.05 5.84
N ILE A 120 -4.56 2.09 4.51
CA ILE A 120 -4.31 0.91 3.67
C ILE A 120 -2.89 0.36 3.94
N PHE A 121 -1.89 1.24 3.99
CA PHE A 121 -0.52 0.84 4.32
C PHE A 121 -0.43 0.30 5.76
N ALA A 122 -1.12 0.93 6.73
CA ALA A 122 -1.16 0.44 8.10
C ALA A 122 -1.77 -0.98 8.17
N ARG A 123 -2.84 -1.27 7.40
CA ARG A 123 -3.41 -2.63 7.30
C ARG A 123 -2.43 -3.62 6.70
N TYR A 124 -1.67 -3.23 5.68
CA TYR A 124 -0.61 -4.05 5.13
C TYR A 124 0.47 -4.36 6.18
N MET A 125 0.91 -3.37 6.94
CA MET A 125 1.90 -3.55 8.01
C MET A 125 1.36 -4.38 9.19
N GLU A 126 0.07 -4.25 9.51
CA GLU A 126 -0.62 -5.12 10.47
C GLU A 126 -0.53 -6.58 10.02
N ALA A 127 -0.89 -6.88 8.75
CA ALA A 127 -0.80 -8.22 8.19
C ALA A 127 0.63 -8.78 8.22
N THR A 128 1.62 -7.98 7.83
CA THR A 128 3.03 -8.35 7.87
C THR A 128 3.49 -8.66 9.29
N THR A 129 3.07 -7.86 10.27
CA THR A 129 3.41 -8.06 11.68
C THR A 129 2.71 -9.30 12.24
N SER A 130 1.45 -9.54 11.87
CA SER A 130 0.72 -10.77 12.22
C SER A 130 1.43 -12.03 11.69
N MET A 131 1.96 -11.96 10.44
CA MET A 131 2.79 -13.03 9.86
C MET A 131 4.06 -13.28 10.68
N ALA A 132 4.77 -12.22 11.08
CA ALA A 132 5.99 -12.32 11.89
C ALA A 132 5.72 -12.92 13.28
N LEU A 133 4.54 -12.67 13.83
CA LEU A 133 4.08 -13.24 15.11
C LEU A 133 3.56 -14.68 14.99
N GLY A 134 3.48 -15.25 13.77
CA GLY A 134 3.00 -16.60 13.51
C GLY A 134 1.48 -16.70 13.29
N ASN A 135 0.76 -15.59 13.25
CA ASN A 135 -0.69 -15.53 13.10
C ASN A 135 -1.10 -15.50 11.60
N ALA A 136 -0.76 -16.56 10.85
CA ALA A 136 -0.95 -16.61 9.39
C ALA A 136 -2.43 -16.45 8.97
N ALA A 137 -3.37 -17.01 9.73
CA ALA A 137 -4.80 -16.90 9.42
C ALA A 137 -5.34 -15.46 9.57
N ASP A 138 -4.86 -14.72 10.57
CA ASP A 138 -5.20 -13.31 10.76
C ASP A 138 -4.59 -12.46 9.64
N ALA A 139 -3.31 -12.67 9.38
CA ALA A 139 -2.60 -12.00 8.29
C ALA A 139 -3.29 -12.19 6.94
N ALA A 140 -3.77 -13.40 6.64
CA ALA A 140 -4.50 -13.66 5.39
C ALA A 140 -5.77 -12.79 5.27
N ARG A 141 -6.54 -12.63 6.36
CA ARG A 141 -7.72 -11.76 6.37
C ARG A 141 -7.36 -10.28 6.20
N GLU A 142 -6.29 -9.84 6.84
CA GLU A 142 -5.81 -8.46 6.77
C GLU A 142 -5.28 -8.13 5.37
N TYR A 143 -4.49 -9.02 4.75
CA TYR A 143 -4.05 -8.86 3.36
C TYR A 143 -5.22 -8.83 2.38
N GLN A 144 -6.26 -9.66 2.57
CA GLN A 144 -7.46 -9.60 1.75
C GLN A 144 -8.12 -8.22 1.81
N GLN A 145 -8.22 -7.61 3.01
CA GLN A 145 -8.75 -6.25 3.16
C GLN A 145 -7.91 -5.20 2.43
N VAL A 146 -6.59 -5.36 2.38
CA VAL A 146 -5.71 -4.48 1.59
C VAL A 146 -6.00 -4.64 0.09
N ILE A 147 -6.15 -5.88 -0.39
CA ILE A 147 -6.46 -6.18 -1.80
C ILE A 147 -7.78 -5.53 -2.22
N ASP A 148 -8.81 -5.65 -1.38
CA ASP A 148 -10.15 -5.12 -1.65
C ASP A 148 -10.16 -3.58 -1.78
N ARG A 149 -9.28 -2.90 -1.05
CA ARG A 149 -9.20 -1.43 -1.01
C ARG A 149 -8.18 -0.85 -1.99
N ALA A 150 -7.01 -1.45 -2.09
CA ALA A 150 -5.92 -0.98 -2.94
C ALA A 150 -6.03 -1.47 -4.40
N GLY A 151 -6.87 -2.48 -4.68
CA GLY A 151 -7.12 -3.00 -6.02
C GLY A 151 -5.84 -3.44 -6.74
N SER A 152 -5.54 -2.83 -7.90
CA SER A 152 -4.34 -3.09 -8.70
C SER A 152 -3.13 -2.23 -8.31
N GLY A 153 -3.27 -1.32 -7.34
CA GLY A 153 -2.16 -0.49 -6.86
C GLY A 153 -1.04 -1.31 -6.23
N ILE A 154 0.09 -0.66 -5.94
CA ILE A 154 1.30 -1.33 -5.43
C ILE A 154 1.01 -2.12 -4.15
N TYR A 155 0.30 -1.55 -3.19
CA TYR A 155 -0.05 -2.24 -1.93
C TYR A 155 -0.99 -3.44 -2.17
N GLY A 156 -1.91 -3.35 -3.14
CA GLY A 156 -2.77 -4.48 -3.52
C GLY A 156 -1.99 -5.63 -4.13
N GLN A 157 -0.94 -5.34 -4.92
CA GLN A 157 -0.08 -6.38 -5.48
C GLN A 157 0.83 -7.00 -4.42
N MET A 158 1.44 -6.19 -3.55
CA MET A 158 2.21 -6.68 -2.41
C MET A 158 1.36 -7.54 -1.46
N ALA A 159 0.11 -7.12 -1.22
CA ALA A 159 -0.81 -7.87 -0.37
C ALA A 159 -1.24 -9.21 -0.98
N ARG A 160 -1.36 -9.31 -2.32
CA ARG A 160 -1.60 -10.62 -2.99
C ARG A 160 -0.44 -11.59 -2.75
N LEU A 161 0.80 -11.10 -2.81
CA LEU A 161 1.96 -11.91 -2.46
C LEU A 161 1.92 -12.34 -0.99
N GLY A 162 1.70 -11.39 -0.08
CA GLY A 162 1.58 -11.67 1.35
C GLY A 162 0.42 -12.62 1.69
N LEU A 163 -0.71 -12.52 0.99
CA LEU A 163 -1.84 -13.44 1.13
C LEU A 163 -1.44 -14.86 0.72
N ALA A 164 -0.77 -15.02 -0.43
CA ALA A 164 -0.29 -16.33 -0.87
C ALA A 164 0.69 -16.96 0.13
N GLU A 165 1.61 -16.16 0.68
CA GLU A 165 2.54 -16.59 1.74
C GLU A 165 1.79 -16.98 3.03
N ALA A 166 0.79 -16.21 3.43
CA ALA A 166 -0.02 -16.48 4.61
C ALA A 166 -0.82 -17.78 4.44
N GLN A 167 -1.41 -18.00 3.26
CA GLN A 167 -2.12 -19.25 2.91
C GLN A 167 -1.17 -20.45 2.94
N ALA A 168 0.05 -20.33 2.38
CA ALA A 168 1.05 -21.40 2.43
C ALA A 168 1.42 -21.74 3.87
N ARG A 169 1.67 -20.75 4.73
CA ARG A 169 1.98 -20.99 6.16
C ARG A 169 0.79 -21.54 6.95
N ALA A 170 -0.44 -21.26 6.52
CA ALA A 170 -1.65 -21.84 7.11
C ALA A 170 -1.96 -23.24 6.59
N GLY A 171 -1.13 -23.83 5.72
CA GLY A 171 -1.35 -25.15 5.13
C GLY A 171 -2.37 -25.16 3.98
N GLN A 172 -2.83 -23.98 3.53
CA GLN A 172 -3.77 -23.83 2.41
C GLN A 172 -3.01 -23.85 1.06
N TYR A 173 -2.28 -24.95 0.82
CA TYR A 173 -1.31 -25.03 -0.26
C TYR A 173 -1.91 -24.82 -1.66
N ASP A 174 -3.08 -25.39 -1.96
CA ASP A 174 -3.68 -25.26 -3.29
C ASP A 174 -4.06 -23.80 -3.61
N GLN A 175 -4.56 -23.05 -2.63
CA GLN A 175 -4.86 -21.61 -2.77
C GLN A 175 -3.59 -20.82 -2.98
N ALA A 176 -2.56 -21.06 -2.18
CA ALA A 176 -1.27 -20.40 -2.28
C ALA A 176 -0.58 -20.68 -3.64
N ILE A 177 -0.59 -21.94 -4.09
CA ILE A 177 -0.03 -22.34 -5.39
C ILE A 177 -0.71 -21.59 -6.54
N ASN A 178 -2.04 -21.53 -6.55
CA ASN A 178 -2.78 -20.82 -7.58
C ASN A 178 -2.43 -19.32 -7.58
N ALA A 179 -2.40 -18.70 -6.39
CA ALA A 179 -2.05 -17.29 -6.24
C ALA A 179 -0.60 -16.98 -6.70
N PHE A 180 0.38 -17.81 -6.32
CA PHE A 180 1.76 -17.65 -6.79
C PHE A 180 1.90 -17.86 -8.29
N LYS A 181 1.17 -18.82 -8.89
CA LYS A 181 1.16 -19.04 -10.35
C LYS A 181 0.64 -17.81 -11.08
N ASP A 182 -0.47 -17.24 -10.62
CA ASP A 182 -1.04 -16.03 -11.20
C ASP A 182 -0.08 -14.83 -11.10
N LEU A 183 0.61 -14.70 -9.98
CA LEU A 183 1.62 -13.66 -9.79
C LEU A 183 2.84 -13.86 -10.71
N ALA A 184 3.32 -15.10 -10.85
CA ALA A 184 4.47 -15.45 -11.69
C ALA A 184 4.22 -15.30 -13.21
N GLN A 185 2.96 -15.23 -13.65
CA GLN A 185 2.58 -14.98 -15.05
C GLN A 185 2.60 -13.48 -15.41
N ARG A 186 2.59 -12.57 -14.44
CA ARG A 186 2.55 -11.11 -14.64
C ARG A 186 3.94 -10.54 -14.86
N LYS A 187 4.51 -10.75 -16.05
CA LYS A 187 5.87 -10.31 -16.39
C LYS A 187 6.12 -8.81 -16.25
N ASP A 188 5.08 -7.99 -16.46
CA ASP A 188 5.15 -6.53 -16.35
C ASP A 188 4.73 -6.00 -14.96
N GLY A 189 4.62 -6.88 -13.98
CA GLY A 189 4.27 -6.53 -12.60
C GLY A 189 5.46 -5.94 -11.83
N PRO A 190 5.21 -5.17 -10.75
CA PRO A 190 6.27 -4.59 -9.92
C PRO A 190 6.94 -5.59 -8.98
N LEU A 191 6.46 -6.83 -8.91
CA LEU A 191 6.99 -7.84 -8.01
C LEU A 191 8.08 -8.68 -8.71
N PRO A 192 9.19 -9.00 -8.03
CA PRO A 192 10.27 -9.81 -8.58
C PRO A 192 9.81 -11.26 -8.77
N ILE A 193 9.83 -11.74 -10.03
CA ILE A 193 9.35 -13.09 -10.40
C ILE A 193 10.19 -14.19 -9.78
N ASP A 194 11.48 -14.00 -9.67
CA ASP A 194 12.40 -14.95 -9.04
C ASP A 194 12.05 -15.23 -7.58
N GLY A 195 11.71 -14.19 -6.80
CA GLY A 195 11.19 -14.35 -5.44
C GLY A 195 9.87 -15.11 -5.39
N ILE A 196 8.95 -14.82 -6.33
CA ILE A 196 7.67 -15.54 -6.44
C ILE A 196 7.90 -17.02 -6.79
N LEU A 197 8.79 -17.32 -7.73
CA LEU A 197 9.15 -18.70 -8.08
C LEU A 197 9.77 -19.46 -6.92
N MET A 198 10.60 -18.79 -6.11
CA MET A 198 11.17 -19.40 -4.91
C MET A 198 10.08 -19.80 -3.91
N GLN A 199 9.11 -18.92 -3.63
CA GLN A 199 7.99 -19.21 -2.75
C GLN A 199 7.05 -20.28 -3.31
N LEU A 200 6.78 -20.25 -4.61
CA LEU A 200 5.99 -21.27 -5.30
C LEU A 200 6.64 -22.67 -5.18
N GLY A 201 7.95 -22.75 -5.46
CA GLY A 201 8.69 -24.01 -5.35
C GLY A 201 8.67 -24.57 -3.94
N ARG A 202 8.87 -23.73 -2.92
CA ARG A 202 8.75 -24.11 -1.50
C ARG A 202 7.34 -24.58 -1.16
N THR A 203 6.32 -23.87 -1.64
CA THR A 203 4.92 -24.25 -1.41
C THR A 203 4.58 -25.59 -2.04
N TYR A 204 5.06 -25.89 -3.24
CA TYR A 204 4.92 -27.20 -3.87
C TYR A 204 5.61 -28.30 -3.06
N ARG A 205 6.85 -28.05 -2.59
CA ARG A 205 7.58 -29.00 -1.72
C ARG A 205 6.78 -29.30 -0.44
N ASP A 206 6.30 -28.26 0.24
CA ASP A 206 5.56 -28.38 1.50
C ASP A 206 4.19 -29.06 1.31
N ALA A 207 3.61 -28.94 0.11
CA ALA A 207 2.41 -29.66 -0.31
C ALA A 207 2.67 -31.10 -0.74
N GLY A 208 3.92 -31.57 -0.73
CA GLY A 208 4.29 -32.91 -1.20
C GLY A 208 4.31 -33.06 -2.74
N LYS A 209 4.13 -31.99 -3.50
CA LYS A 209 4.13 -31.94 -4.99
C LYS A 209 5.57 -31.82 -5.50
N ARG A 210 6.31 -32.91 -5.39
CA ARG A 210 7.77 -32.92 -5.57
C ARG A 210 8.22 -32.55 -6.99
N ASP A 211 7.53 -33.11 -8.01
CA ASP A 211 7.87 -32.86 -9.42
C ASP A 211 7.63 -31.39 -9.79
N ASP A 212 6.51 -30.81 -9.34
CA ASP A 212 6.21 -29.39 -9.54
C ASP A 212 7.22 -28.49 -8.83
N ALA A 213 7.65 -28.86 -7.63
CA ALA A 213 8.69 -28.13 -6.88
C ALA A 213 10.02 -28.15 -7.66
N GLN A 214 10.44 -29.32 -8.14
CA GLN A 214 11.67 -29.48 -8.93
C GLN A 214 11.62 -28.65 -10.21
N GLN A 215 10.52 -28.70 -10.95
CA GLN A 215 10.34 -27.92 -12.16
C GLN A 215 10.40 -26.42 -11.89
N THR A 216 9.76 -25.97 -10.80
CA THR A 216 9.73 -24.53 -10.42
C THR A 216 11.10 -24.03 -10.02
N PHE A 217 11.87 -24.80 -9.22
CA PHE A 217 13.23 -24.41 -8.85
C PHE A 217 14.21 -24.44 -10.04
N ASN A 218 14.08 -25.42 -10.94
CA ASN A 218 14.86 -25.45 -12.19
C ASN A 218 14.58 -24.19 -13.01
N ARG A 219 13.30 -23.85 -13.21
CA ARG A 219 12.92 -22.63 -13.90
C ARG A 219 13.56 -21.37 -13.30
N LEU A 220 13.57 -21.26 -11.96
CA LEU A 220 14.22 -20.13 -11.28
C LEU A 220 15.72 -20.07 -11.62
N VAL A 221 16.42 -21.20 -11.54
CA VAL A 221 17.88 -21.27 -11.79
C VAL A 221 18.21 -20.97 -13.25
N GLU A 222 17.40 -21.44 -14.20
CA GLU A 222 17.59 -21.26 -15.64
C GLU A 222 17.22 -19.86 -16.13
N GLU A 223 16.03 -19.37 -15.75
CA GLU A 223 15.55 -18.06 -16.20
C GLU A 223 16.19 -16.88 -15.42
N TYR A 224 16.59 -17.11 -14.16
CA TYR A 224 17.12 -16.08 -13.26
C TYR A 224 18.44 -16.49 -12.60
N PRO A 225 19.50 -16.80 -13.37
CA PRO A 225 20.76 -17.30 -12.79
C PRO A 225 21.48 -16.30 -11.89
N GLN A 226 21.21 -15.00 -12.04
CA GLN A 226 21.77 -13.93 -11.21
C GLN A 226 20.90 -13.57 -10.00
N SER A 227 19.79 -14.27 -9.79
CA SER A 227 18.90 -14.06 -8.65
C SER A 227 19.63 -14.37 -7.33
N PRO A 228 19.41 -13.58 -6.28
CA PRO A 228 19.89 -13.93 -4.93
C PRO A 228 19.32 -15.27 -4.45
N PHE A 229 18.20 -15.74 -5.01
CA PHE A 229 17.59 -17.01 -4.66
C PHE A 229 18.13 -18.21 -5.46
N ALA A 230 18.94 -18.01 -6.50
CA ALA A 230 19.42 -19.10 -7.36
C ALA A 230 20.25 -20.13 -6.56
N GLY A 231 21.06 -19.69 -5.60
CA GLY A 231 21.80 -20.58 -4.71
C GLY A 231 20.92 -21.41 -3.79
N ASP A 232 19.87 -20.80 -3.25
CA ASP A 232 18.88 -21.48 -2.41
C ASP A 232 18.07 -22.49 -3.22
N ALA A 233 17.63 -22.12 -4.43
CA ALA A 233 16.89 -23.02 -5.32
C ALA A 233 17.71 -24.27 -5.68
N LYS A 234 19.02 -24.14 -5.92
CA LYS A 234 19.91 -25.29 -6.14
C LYS A 234 19.97 -26.22 -4.91
N ARG A 235 20.06 -25.65 -3.69
CA ARG A 235 20.03 -26.44 -2.45
C ARG A 235 18.71 -27.19 -2.27
N GLU A 236 17.59 -26.55 -2.59
CA GLU A 236 16.27 -27.20 -2.56
C GLU A 236 16.19 -28.35 -3.58
N LEU A 237 16.69 -28.15 -4.80
CA LEU A 237 16.77 -29.22 -5.84
C LEU A 237 17.61 -30.43 -5.35
N ASP A 238 18.74 -30.18 -4.71
CA ASP A 238 19.59 -31.24 -4.20
C ASP A 238 18.94 -31.97 -3.01
N SER A 239 18.15 -31.28 -2.18
CA SER A 239 17.38 -31.89 -1.10
C SER A 239 16.27 -32.81 -1.63
N LEU A 240 15.57 -32.33 -2.70
CA LEU A 240 14.52 -33.11 -3.36
C LEU A 240 15.03 -34.41 -4.00
N LYS A 241 16.28 -34.47 -4.46
CA LYS A 241 16.87 -35.69 -5.03
C LYS A 241 17.21 -36.76 -3.97
N LYS A 242 17.46 -36.32 -2.73
CA LYS A 242 17.90 -37.21 -1.64
C LYS A 242 16.78 -37.79 -0.81
N ALA A 243 15.59 -37.16 -0.83
CA ALA A 243 14.40 -37.57 -0.09
C ALA A 243 13.50 -38.46 -0.92
#